data_3e9738939f8a91b52db811a14fea413b
#
_entry.id   3e9738939f8a91b52db811a14fea413b
#
_cell.length_a   1.000
_cell.length_b   1.000
_cell.length_c   1.000
_cell.angle_alpha   90.00
_cell.angle_beta   90.00
_cell.angle_gamma   90.00
#
_symmetry.space_group_name_H-M   'P 1'
#
loop_
_entity.id
_entity.type
_entity.pdbx_description
1 polymer ?
#
loop_
_entity_poly.entity_id
_entity_poly.type
_entity_poly.pdbx_seq_one_letter_code
_entity_poly.pdbx_strand_id
1 'polypeptide(L)'
;MVLSILGIFLFTYSAAGAPSPRIVINGQTKIVDPAPRIDNDRIMVPLRFIIEDQALKGEVFWDARQQKVAMNCKGKYIELFIGSQKAAIDGKTVYLDSPPYIYQSRTYVPLRFIAEATGAKVEWKSSSYEVMIDFSSASADQKVFAYYYYRSFDELKANAEGMTNIAFRWFQTDGEGKLFYEYEDDYAQILKFTREQGIKTHASVALMDRGLLHNLLAKPENRARLIGNLLDKVKKDHYDGVDIDFEFIDPADAKYFTLFLRELKTSLGPEIPLSLAVPARTAADKWPTAFEYEKIGQIADMVVVMAYDYSYKTSAPGPVAPLWWVEQTISYMTAKIEREKLLLGLPTYGYDWAAGLKTTTVTADKLAQLKQTYKLNAGFDIKNGSPFYNYWDKNGNFHQIWTEDQESIKAKYDLAVKNKLGGISFWRIGNGCTDLYNILPVQR
;
A
#
# COMPACT_ATOMS: atom_id res chain seq x y z
N MET A 1 85.48 11.64 -4.99
CA MET A 1 84.69 11.91 -3.79
C MET A 1 83.42 12.60 -4.28
N VAL A 2 82.36 11.86 -4.47
CA VAL A 2 81.08 12.35 -4.98
C VAL A 2 80.05 12.12 -3.85
N LEU A 3 79.55 13.19 -3.26
CA LEU A 3 78.49 13.18 -2.25
C LEU A 3 77.20 12.99 -2.97
N SER A 4 76.47 11.86 -2.68
CA SER A 4 75.10 11.66 -3.06
C SER A 4 74.20 12.21 -1.95
N ILE A 5 73.42 13.25 -2.29
CA ILE A 5 72.35 13.77 -1.41
C ILE A 5 71.08 12.95 -1.64
N LEU A 6 70.72 12.18 -0.63
CA LEU A 6 69.46 11.41 -0.59
C LEU A 6 68.32 12.34 -0.14
N GLY A 7 67.50 12.78 -1.10
CA GLY A 7 66.30 13.58 -0.80
C GLY A 7 65.18 12.66 -0.25
N ILE A 8 64.86 12.81 1.03
CA ILE A 8 63.68 12.17 1.64
C ILE A 8 62.42 12.95 1.23
N PHE A 9 61.64 12.40 0.31
CA PHE A 9 60.30 12.87 0.02
C PHE A 9 59.36 12.34 1.12
N LEU A 10 59.00 13.22 2.05
CA LEU A 10 57.89 12.99 2.96
C LEU A 10 56.58 13.13 2.19
N PHE A 11 55.98 12.02 1.78
CA PHE A 11 54.60 12.00 1.34
C PHE A 11 53.69 12.23 2.58
N THR A 12 53.17 13.42 2.70
CA THR A 12 52.04 13.69 3.61
C THR A 12 50.79 13.00 3.07
N TYR A 13 50.48 11.85 3.62
CA TYR A 13 49.17 11.24 3.40
C TYR A 13 48.10 12.18 4.03
N SER A 14 47.46 12.97 3.20
CA SER A 14 46.21 13.64 3.58
C SER A 14 45.18 12.51 3.80
N ALA A 15 44.81 12.26 5.03
CA ALA A 15 43.68 11.35 5.33
C ALA A 15 42.43 11.95 4.65
N ALA A 16 42.09 11.42 3.48
CA ALA A 16 40.79 11.68 2.91
C ALA A 16 39.75 11.21 3.94
N GLY A 17 39.01 12.14 4.54
CA GLY A 17 37.95 11.81 5.49
C GLY A 17 37.00 10.78 4.88
N ALA A 18 36.52 9.86 5.70
CA ALA A 18 35.53 8.89 5.25
C ALA A 18 34.39 9.60 4.50
N PRO A 19 33.88 9.07 3.39
CA PRO A 19 32.84 9.73 2.63
C PRO A 19 31.62 9.97 3.53
N SER A 20 31.01 11.15 3.44
CA SER A 20 29.78 11.44 4.17
C SER A 20 28.62 10.64 3.56
N PRO A 21 27.73 10.06 4.38
CA PRO A 21 26.60 9.33 3.84
C PRO A 21 25.68 10.25 3.06
N ARG A 22 25.15 9.76 1.95
CA ARG A 22 24.12 10.47 1.18
C ARG A 22 22.76 10.28 1.86
N ILE A 23 21.98 11.35 1.92
CA ILE A 23 20.62 11.31 2.48
C ILE A 23 19.63 11.29 1.32
N VAL A 24 18.73 10.29 1.35
CA VAL A 24 17.64 10.16 0.38
C VAL A 24 16.32 10.25 1.15
N ILE A 25 15.52 11.28 0.87
CA ILE A 25 14.22 11.49 1.52
C ILE A 25 13.12 11.20 0.49
N ASN A 26 12.23 10.26 0.79
CA ASN A 26 11.14 9.84 -0.10
C ASN A 26 11.63 9.56 -1.55
N GLY A 27 12.73 8.84 -1.68
CA GLY A 27 13.35 8.49 -2.96
C GLY A 27 14.15 9.62 -3.65
N GLN A 28 14.23 10.82 -3.07
CA GLN A 28 14.99 11.94 -3.63
C GLN A 28 16.31 12.15 -2.88
N THR A 29 17.42 12.12 -3.58
CA THR A 29 18.73 12.47 -3.01
C THR A 29 18.74 13.93 -2.61
N LYS A 30 19.13 14.24 -1.37
CA LYS A 30 19.20 15.58 -0.80
C LYS A 30 20.64 16.02 -0.61
N ILE A 31 20.93 17.25 -0.97
CA ILE A 31 22.20 17.90 -0.64
C ILE A 31 22.07 18.48 0.76
N VAL A 32 22.85 17.96 1.71
CA VAL A 32 22.84 18.37 3.11
C VAL A 32 24.07 19.24 3.38
N ASP A 33 23.86 20.51 3.77
CA ASP A 33 24.92 21.43 4.12
C ASP A 33 24.70 22.04 5.51
N PRO A 34 25.63 21.87 6.45
CA PRO A 34 26.85 21.05 6.38
C PRO A 34 26.53 19.53 6.35
N ALA A 35 27.46 18.76 5.79
CA ALA A 35 27.27 17.34 5.52
C ALA A 35 26.94 16.49 6.77
N PRO A 36 26.19 15.38 6.60
CA PRO A 36 26.02 14.40 7.66
C PRO A 36 27.35 13.82 8.15
N ARG A 37 27.39 13.42 9.42
CA ARG A 37 28.58 12.85 10.06
C ARG A 37 28.27 11.45 10.60
N ILE A 38 29.28 10.62 10.68
CA ILE A 38 29.21 9.36 11.42
C ILE A 38 30.06 9.53 12.67
N ASP A 39 29.40 9.56 13.83
CA ASP A 39 30.04 9.71 15.13
C ASP A 39 29.60 8.51 16.01
N ASN A 40 30.58 7.72 16.47
CA ASN A 40 30.36 6.52 17.28
C ASN A 40 29.30 5.55 16.67
N ASP A 41 29.48 5.24 15.40
CA ASP A 41 28.54 4.40 14.59
C ASP A 41 27.11 4.93 14.52
N ARG A 42 26.92 6.22 14.72
CA ARG A 42 25.63 6.91 14.57
C ARG A 42 25.72 7.97 13.48
N ILE A 43 24.70 8.01 12.64
CA ILE A 43 24.57 9.06 11.64
C ILE A 43 23.95 10.28 12.29
N MET A 44 24.73 11.34 12.36
CA MET A 44 24.34 12.63 12.91
C MET A 44 24.05 13.59 11.76
N VAL A 45 22.92 14.28 11.83
CA VAL A 45 22.46 15.21 10.77
C VAL A 45 22.12 16.58 11.33
N PRO A 46 22.27 17.66 10.54
CA PRO A 46 21.79 18.97 10.92
C PRO A 46 20.25 18.93 11.07
N LEU A 47 19.76 19.22 12.27
CA LEU A 47 18.35 19.03 12.65
C LEU A 47 17.39 19.78 11.71
N ARG A 48 17.64 21.06 11.45
CA ARG A 48 16.75 21.90 10.61
C ARG A 48 16.59 21.31 9.21
N PHE A 49 17.66 20.74 8.67
CA PHE A 49 17.63 20.14 7.35
C PHE A 49 16.57 19.03 7.24
N ILE A 50 16.40 18.22 8.29
CA ILE A 50 15.41 17.14 8.31
C ILE A 50 14.01 17.68 8.65
N ILE A 51 13.89 18.47 9.69
CA ILE A 51 12.58 18.92 10.22
C ILE A 51 11.89 19.91 9.28
N GLU A 52 12.65 20.83 8.66
CA GLU A 52 12.10 21.83 7.73
C GLU A 52 12.00 21.33 6.28
N ASP A 53 12.37 20.06 6.00
CA ASP A 53 12.17 19.47 4.66
C ASP A 53 10.68 19.47 4.27
N GLN A 54 10.41 19.57 2.97
CA GLN A 54 9.04 19.61 2.43
C GLN A 54 8.18 18.39 2.83
N ALA A 55 8.83 17.26 3.13
CA ALA A 55 8.15 16.05 3.57
C ALA A 55 7.62 16.16 5.01
N LEU A 56 8.25 16.96 5.86
CA LEU A 56 7.87 17.15 7.26
C LEU A 56 7.20 18.51 7.54
N LYS A 57 7.70 19.57 6.92
CA LYS A 57 7.22 20.96 7.11
C LYS A 57 7.15 21.36 8.59
N GLY A 58 8.08 20.86 9.39
CA GLY A 58 8.14 21.16 10.82
C GLY A 58 8.83 22.47 11.12
N GLU A 59 8.73 22.90 12.36
CA GLU A 59 9.35 24.14 12.86
C GLU A 59 10.35 23.81 13.96
N VAL A 60 11.49 24.52 14.00
CA VAL A 60 12.56 24.32 14.99
C VAL A 60 12.82 25.61 15.74
N PHE A 61 12.75 25.51 17.07
CA PHE A 61 12.99 26.62 18.02
C PHE A 61 14.24 26.35 18.85
N TRP A 62 15.07 27.37 19.04
CA TRP A 62 16.29 27.30 19.85
C TRP A 62 16.19 28.17 21.11
N ASP A 63 16.39 27.55 22.27
CA ASP A 63 16.55 28.29 23.55
C ASP A 63 18.00 28.21 24.02
N ALA A 64 18.72 29.32 23.86
CA ALA A 64 20.13 29.44 24.22
C ALA A 64 20.38 29.39 25.74
N ARG A 65 19.41 29.78 26.58
CA ARG A 65 19.57 29.77 28.05
C ARG A 65 19.50 28.34 28.58
N GLN A 66 18.63 27.53 28.01
CA GLN A 66 18.44 26.13 28.44
C GLN A 66 19.28 25.15 27.60
N GLN A 67 20.01 25.63 26.59
CA GLN A 67 20.69 24.76 25.60
C GLN A 67 19.75 23.72 25.04
N LYS A 68 18.50 24.14 24.74
CA LYS A 68 17.41 23.30 24.34
C LYS A 68 16.98 23.60 22.91
N VAL A 69 16.72 22.55 22.15
CA VAL A 69 16.00 22.63 20.89
C VAL A 69 14.61 22.04 21.08
N ALA A 70 13.60 22.83 20.72
CA ALA A 70 12.22 22.35 20.62
C ALA A 70 11.80 22.33 19.16
N MET A 71 10.94 21.38 18.79
CA MET A 71 10.42 21.28 17.45
C MET A 71 8.97 20.81 17.44
N ASN A 72 8.20 21.37 16.49
CA ASN A 72 6.87 20.88 16.15
C ASN A 72 6.95 20.15 14.81
N CYS A 73 6.55 18.90 14.77
CA CYS A 73 6.58 18.12 13.55
C CYS A 73 5.52 17.02 13.57
N LYS A 74 4.70 16.94 12.54
CA LYS A 74 3.61 15.95 12.41
C LYS A 74 2.74 15.80 13.67
N GLY A 75 2.34 16.94 14.27
CA GLY A 75 1.50 16.98 15.46
C GLY A 75 2.19 16.57 16.76
N LYS A 76 3.51 16.32 16.74
CA LYS A 76 4.30 16.02 17.93
C LYS A 76 5.16 17.20 18.34
N TYR A 77 5.26 17.44 19.65
CA TYR A 77 6.18 18.39 20.25
C TYR A 77 7.37 17.65 20.85
N ILE A 78 8.57 17.90 20.33
CA ILE A 78 9.79 17.19 20.69
C ILE A 78 10.79 18.18 21.27
N GLU A 79 11.41 17.83 22.41
CA GLU A 79 12.43 18.63 23.07
C GLU A 79 13.73 17.83 23.22
N LEU A 80 14.84 18.45 22.84
CA LEU A 80 16.20 17.93 22.95
C LEU A 80 17.08 18.88 23.72
N PHE A 81 18.01 18.36 24.50
CA PHE A 81 18.99 19.15 25.25
C PHE A 81 20.40 18.85 24.74
N ILE A 82 21.16 19.89 24.43
CA ILE A 82 22.54 19.73 23.95
C ILE A 82 23.40 19.01 24.99
N GLY A 83 24.13 17.99 24.55
CA GLY A 83 24.97 17.16 25.40
C GLY A 83 24.23 16.13 26.26
N SER A 84 22.90 16.03 26.17
CA SER A 84 22.09 15.10 26.96
C SER A 84 21.46 14.02 26.09
N GLN A 85 21.50 12.76 26.55
CA GLN A 85 20.73 11.69 25.94
C GLN A 85 19.23 11.72 26.30
N LYS A 86 18.84 12.53 27.29
CA LYS A 86 17.44 12.68 27.70
C LYS A 86 16.73 13.66 26.77
N ALA A 87 15.60 13.23 26.23
CA ALA A 87 14.71 14.02 25.39
C ALA A 87 13.26 13.89 25.87
N ALA A 88 12.33 14.66 25.29
CA ALA A 88 10.91 14.49 25.55
C ALA A 88 10.13 14.51 24.23
N ILE A 89 9.10 13.68 24.13
CA ILE A 89 8.10 13.69 23.06
C ILE A 89 6.73 13.84 23.73
N ASP A 90 6.01 14.91 23.42
CA ASP A 90 4.71 15.25 24.03
C ASP A 90 4.73 15.18 25.57
N GLY A 91 5.83 15.67 26.16
CA GLY A 91 6.07 15.67 27.60
C GLY A 91 6.53 14.34 28.21
N LYS A 92 6.56 13.25 27.44
CA LYS A 92 7.07 11.95 27.90
C LYS A 92 8.57 11.85 27.69
N THR A 93 9.31 11.46 28.73
CA THR A 93 10.76 11.27 28.65
C THR A 93 11.10 10.08 27.76
N VAL A 94 12.03 10.28 26.83
CA VAL A 94 12.65 9.26 25.98
C VAL A 94 14.18 9.42 26.02
N TYR A 95 14.93 8.42 25.58
CA TYR A 95 16.38 8.45 25.57
C TYR A 95 16.95 8.26 24.17
N LEU A 96 17.90 9.13 23.83
CA LEU A 96 18.67 9.08 22.61
C LEU A 96 19.81 8.06 22.73
N ASP A 97 20.20 7.44 21.66
CA ASP A 97 21.37 6.57 21.57
C ASP A 97 22.70 7.35 21.46
N SER A 98 22.63 8.66 21.13
CA SER A 98 23.75 9.61 21.16
C SER A 98 23.21 11.02 21.48
N PRO A 99 23.93 11.83 22.31
CA PRO A 99 23.47 13.18 22.64
C PRO A 99 23.57 14.12 21.43
N PRO A 100 22.62 15.07 21.28
CA PRO A 100 22.75 16.16 20.33
C PRO A 100 23.93 17.07 20.68
N TYR A 101 24.56 17.62 19.66
CA TYR A 101 25.67 18.59 19.86
C TYR A 101 25.63 19.71 18.82
N ILE A 102 26.39 20.79 19.07
CA ILE A 102 26.55 21.89 18.13
C ILE A 102 27.87 21.73 17.39
N TYR A 103 27.83 21.74 16.06
CA TYR A 103 28.98 21.74 15.19
C TYR A 103 28.76 22.72 14.03
N GLN A 104 29.74 23.59 13.76
CA GLN A 104 29.63 24.65 12.73
C GLN A 104 28.33 25.46 12.83
N SER A 105 27.96 25.86 14.04
CA SER A 105 26.74 26.61 14.33
C SER A 105 25.43 25.90 13.93
N ARG A 106 25.44 24.59 13.80
CA ARG A 106 24.28 23.75 13.56
C ARG A 106 24.12 22.71 14.65
N THR A 107 22.87 22.45 15.05
CA THR A 107 22.54 21.36 15.97
C THR A 107 22.51 20.04 15.18
N TYR A 108 23.39 19.13 15.57
CA TYR A 108 23.42 17.75 15.04
C TYR A 108 22.68 16.82 15.98
N VAL A 109 21.88 15.95 15.41
CA VAL A 109 21.04 14.98 16.14
C VAL A 109 21.14 13.59 15.53
N PRO A 110 20.95 12.50 16.31
CA PRO A 110 20.89 11.17 15.76
C PRO A 110 19.74 11.07 14.76
N LEU A 111 20.05 10.73 13.51
CA LEU A 111 19.06 10.66 12.44
C LEU A 111 17.94 9.68 12.75
N ARG A 112 18.31 8.49 13.28
CA ARG A 112 17.33 7.45 13.62
C ARG A 112 16.29 7.96 14.61
N PHE A 113 16.72 8.64 15.68
CA PHE A 113 15.80 9.19 16.67
C PHE A 113 14.78 10.14 16.04
N ILE A 114 15.25 11.07 15.20
CA ILE A 114 14.33 12.04 14.53
C ILE A 114 13.37 11.32 13.61
N ALA A 115 13.84 10.34 12.84
CA ALA A 115 13.02 9.58 11.94
C ALA A 115 11.92 8.78 12.69
N GLU A 116 12.31 8.04 13.72
CA GLU A 116 11.36 7.27 14.55
C GLU A 116 10.36 8.19 15.27
N ALA A 117 10.85 9.30 15.85
CA ALA A 117 9.99 10.28 16.53
C ALA A 117 8.96 10.93 15.59
N THR A 118 9.29 11.06 14.29
CA THR A 118 8.42 11.64 13.26
C THR A 118 7.66 10.57 12.45
N GLY A 119 7.86 9.27 12.78
CA GLY A 119 7.20 8.15 12.11
C GLY A 119 7.80 7.78 10.75
N ALA A 120 9.06 8.18 10.48
CA ALA A 120 9.75 7.79 9.26
C ALA A 120 10.45 6.42 9.41
N LYS A 121 10.46 5.65 8.32
CA LYS A 121 11.30 4.45 8.21
C LYS A 121 12.71 4.86 7.78
N VAL A 122 13.74 4.30 8.44
CA VAL A 122 15.15 4.54 8.10
C VAL A 122 15.81 3.24 7.70
N GLU A 123 16.46 3.24 6.56
CA GLU A 123 17.23 2.12 6.05
C GLU A 123 18.64 2.59 5.66
N TRP A 124 19.66 1.81 6.03
CA TRP A 124 21.03 2.02 5.61
C TRP A 124 21.40 1.10 4.45
N LYS A 125 21.76 1.69 3.30
CA LYS A 125 22.29 0.95 2.14
C LYS A 125 23.81 1.04 2.11
N SER A 126 24.48 0.03 2.63
CA SER A 126 25.94 -0.03 2.69
C SER A 126 26.61 -0.05 1.30
N SER A 127 25.98 -0.66 0.31
CA SER A 127 26.49 -0.76 -1.06
C SER A 127 26.61 0.59 -1.79
N SER A 128 25.71 1.53 -1.50
CA SER A 128 25.68 2.88 -2.09
C SER A 128 26.06 3.99 -1.09
N TYR A 129 26.32 3.63 0.17
CA TYR A 129 26.63 4.56 1.26
C TYR A 129 25.52 5.60 1.45
N GLU A 130 24.28 5.13 1.45
CA GLU A 130 23.07 5.95 1.49
C GLU A 130 22.22 5.65 2.72
N VAL A 131 21.64 6.72 3.30
CA VAL A 131 20.54 6.62 4.26
C VAL A 131 19.25 6.96 3.58
N MET A 132 18.38 5.98 3.48
CA MET A 132 17.02 6.14 2.98
C MET A 132 16.13 6.55 4.15
N ILE A 133 15.44 7.68 4.04
CA ILE A 133 14.45 8.16 5.00
C ILE A 133 13.13 8.24 4.27
N ASP A 134 12.19 7.42 4.69
CA ASP A 134 10.86 7.40 4.10
C ASP A 134 9.85 7.99 5.09
N PHE A 135 9.39 9.20 4.83
CA PHE A 135 8.32 9.88 5.56
C PHE A 135 6.94 9.58 4.99
N SER A 136 6.89 8.80 3.93
CA SER A 136 5.64 8.32 3.34
C SER A 136 5.04 7.18 4.17
N SER A 137 5.48 7.03 5.44
CA SER A 137 4.77 6.13 6.35
C SER A 137 3.28 6.47 6.25
N ALA A 138 2.48 5.48 5.90
CA ALA A 138 1.03 5.57 5.96
C ALA A 138 0.65 6.38 7.19
N SER A 139 -0.22 7.36 7.04
CA SER A 139 -0.88 7.91 8.22
C SER A 139 -1.42 6.69 8.98
N ALA A 140 -1.38 6.70 10.30
CA ALA A 140 -1.96 5.63 11.14
C ALA A 140 -3.45 5.35 10.80
N ASP A 141 -4.04 6.17 9.93
CA ASP A 141 -5.42 6.13 9.47
C ASP A 141 -5.60 5.44 8.10
N GLN A 142 -4.51 5.04 7.37
CA GLN A 142 -4.70 4.36 6.09
C GLN A 142 -5.18 2.93 6.28
N LYS A 143 -6.29 2.61 5.63
CA LYS A 143 -6.84 1.25 5.66
C LYS A 143 -6.04 0.33 4.75
N VAL A 144 -5.78 -0.87 5.24
CA VAL A 144 -5.32 -2.01 4.45
C VAL A 144 -6.46 -3.01 4.40
N PHE A 145 -7.16 -2.99 3.27
CA PHE A 145 -8.36 -3.77 3.03
C PHE A 145 -8.02 -4.95 2.14
N ALA A 146 -8.19 -6.18 2.62
CA ALA A 146 -7.86 -7.36 1.83
C ALA A 146 -9.11 -8.16 1.50
N TYR A 147 -9.15 -8.72 0.29
CA TYR A 147 -10.16 -9.72 -0.07
C TYR A 147 -9.67 -11.10 0.31
N TYR A 148 -10.43 -11.76 1.18
CA TYR A 148 -10.23 -13.17 1.52
C TYR A 148 -11.01 -14.04 0.57
N TYR A 149 -10.31 -14.97 -0.06
CA TYR A 149 -10.89 -16.04 -0.86
C TYR A 149 -10.64 -17.39 -0.17
N TYR A 150 -11.38 -18.41 -0.48
CA TYR A 150 -11.29 -19.70 0.23
C TYR A 150 -9.85 -20.28 0.25
N ARG A 151 -9.54 -21.06 1.29
CA ARG A 151 -8.22 -21.67 1.53
C ARG A 151 -7.06 -20.67 1.67
N SER A 152 -7.34 -19.47 2.13
CA SER A 152 -6.33 -18.41 2.32
C SER A 152 -5.98 -18.18 3.78
N PHE A 153 -6.39 -19.05 4.69
CA PHE A 153 -6.29 -18.82 6.12
C PHE A 153 -4.83 -18.77 6.62
N ASP A 154 -3.93 -19.62 6.06
CA ASP A 154 -2.53 -19.59 6.46
C ASP A 154 -1.82 -18.29 6.06
N GLU A 155 -2.10 -17.78 4.86
CA GLU A 155 -1.58 -16.47 4.43
C GLU A 155 -2.18 -15.31 5.25
N LEU A 156 -3.46 -15.40 5.62
CA LEU A 156 -4.09 -14.45 6.53
C LEU A 156 -3.40 -14.43 7.89
N LYS A 157 -3.16 -15.59 8.50
CA LYS A 157 -2.47 -15.70 9.80
C LYS A 157 -1.06 -15.11 9.76
N ALA A 158 -0.34 -15.34 8.67
CA ALA A 158 1.02 -14.85 8.50
C ALA A 158 1.12 -13.33 8.35
N ASN A 159 0.05 -12.66 7.90
CA ASN A 159 0.08 -11.24 7.52
C ASN A 159 -1.00 -10.39 8.22
N ALA A 160 -1.65 -10.92 9.25
CA ALA A 160 -2.75 -10.26 9.94
C ALA A 160 -2.38 -8.90 10.52
N GLU A 161 -1.15 -8.75 11.02
CA GLU A 161 -0.67 -7.52 11.69
C GLU A 161 -0.69 -6.29 10.77
N GLY A 162 -0.56 -6.48 9.46
CA GLY A 162 -0.62 -5.41 8.46
C GLY A 162 -2.02 -5.06 7.94
N MET A 163 -3.07 -5.74 8.40
CA MET A 163 -4.42 -5.62 7.86
C MET A 163 -5.36 -4.91 8.81
N THR A 164 -6.17 -3.97 8.31
CA THR A 164 -7.22 -3.29 9.08
C THR A 164 -8.60 -3.84 8.82
N ASN A 165 -8.87 -4.24 7.58
CA ASN A 165 -10.17 -4.70 7.11
C ASN A 165 -10.02 -5.92 6.21
N ILE A 166 -10.98 -6.83 6.29
CA ILE A 166 -11.08 -7.99 5.38
C ILE A 166 -12.50 -8.12 4.86
N ALA A 167 -12.64 -8.16 3.53
CA ALA A 167 -13.85 -8.57 2.85
C ALA A 167 -13.80 -10.09 2.61
N PHE A 168 -14.69 -10.81 3.24
CA PHE A 168 -14.82 -12.25 3.04
C PHE A 168 -15.66 -12.54 1.80
N ARG A 169 -14.98 -12.72 0.67
CA ARG A 169 -15.54 -12.99 -0.65
C ARG A 169 -15.96 -14.49 -0.76
N TRP A 170 -16.87 -14.91 0.08
CA TRP A 170 -17.41 -16.27 0.11
C TRP A 170 -18.93 -16.34 -0.10
N PHE A 171 -19.62 -15.20 -0.20
CA PHE A 171 -21.05 -15.18 -0.53
C PHE A 171 -21.29 -14.88 -2.00
N GLN A 172 -22.31 -15.54 -2.55
CA GLN A 172 -22.92 -15.20 -3.82
C GLN A 172 -24.41 -14.96 -3.64
N THR A 173 -25.00 -14.28 -4.62
CA THR A 173 -26.45 -14.10 -4.71
C THR A 173 -26.93 -14.48 -6.11
N ASP A 174 -28.20 -14.81 -6.22
CA ASP A 174 -28.88 -15.02 -7.50
C ASP A 174 -29.70 -13.78 -7.90
N GLY A 175 -30.38 -13.89 -9.06
CA GLY A 175 -31.26 -12.84 -9.56
C GLY A 175 -32.52 -12.62 -8.73
N GLU A 176 -32.79 -13.45 -7.74
CA GLU A 176 -33.93 -13.30 -6.81
C GLU A 176 -33.49 -12.76 -5.44
N GLY A 177 -32.20 -12.53 -5.20
CA GLY A 177 -31.67 -12.02 -3.95
C GLY A 177 -31.47 -13.06 -2.85
N LYS A 178 -31.43 -14.35 -3.21
CA LYS A 178 -31.03 -15.40 -2.26
C LYS A 178 -29.53 -15.31 -2.02
N LEU A 179 -29.11 -15.46 -0.76
CA LEU A 179 -27.71 -15.48 -0.37
C LEU A 179 -27.27 -16.92 -0.14
N PHE A 180 -26.14 -17.33 -0.72
CA PHE A 180 -25.57 -18.65 -0.54
C PHE A 180 -24.04 -18.61 -0.47
N TYR A 181 -23.46 -19.66 0.10
CA TYR A 181 -22.03 -19.85 0.20
C TYR A 181 -21.52 -20.59 -1.06
N GLU A 182 -20.38 -20.16 -1.56
CA GLU A 182 -19.75 -20.79 -2.71
C GLU A 182 -18.71 -21.85 -2.30
N TYR A 183 -18.10 -21.69 -1.12
CA TYR A 183 -16.92 -22.45 -0.71
C TYR A 183 -17.07 -23.07 0.68
N GLU A 184 -16.33 -24.17 0.90
CA GLU A 184 -16.20 -24.83 2.19
C GLU A 184 -14.92 -24.33 2.89
N ASP A 185 -15.09 -23.49 3.90
CA ASP A 185 -14.05 -23.05 4.84
C ASP A 185 -14.58 -23.13 6.26
N ASP A 186 -13.72 -23.15 7.27
CA ASP A 186 -14.12 -23.00 8.66
C ASP A 186 -14.35 -21.52 8.99
N TYR A 187 -15.48 -21.00 8.54
CA TYR A 187 -15.84 -19.57 8.69
C TYR A 187 -15.83 -19.12 10.14
N ALA A 188 -16.27 -19.97 11.06
CA ALA A 188 -16.35 -19.64 12.47
C ALA A 188 -14.95 -19.42 13.07
N GLN A 189 -14.00 -20.30 12.73
CA GLN A 189 -12.61 -20.19 13.14
C GLN A 189 -11.95 -18.93 12.55
N ILE A 190 -12.16 -18.68 11.25
CA ILE A 190 -11.57 -17.55 10.54
C ILE A 190 -12.10 -16.21 11.10
N LEU A 191 -13.41 -16.08 11.28
CA LEU A 191 -14.03 -14.89 11.88
C LEU A 191 -13.60 -14.69 13.35
N LYS A 192 -13.43 -15.76 14.12
CA LYS A 192 -12.91 -15.67 15.48
C LYS A 192 -11.49 -15.11 15.46
N PHE A 193 -10.61 -15.67 14.63
CA PHE A 193 -9.24 -15.21 14.49
C PHE A 193 -9.15 -13.74 14.11
N THR A 194 -9.90 -13.28 13.11
CA THR A 194 -9.87 -11.87 12.68
C THR A 194 -10.31 -10.90 13.78
N ARG A 195 -11.34 -11.27 14.54
CA ARG A 195 -11.76 -10.47 15.73
C ARG A 195 -10.67 -10.40 16.80
N GLU A 196 -9.99 -11.51 17.07
CA GLU A 196 -8.89 -11.57 18.04
C GLU A 196 -7.69 -10.69 17.59
N GLN A 197 -7.50 -10.53 16.28
CA GLN A 197 -6.50 -9.63 15.72
C GLN A 197 -6.98 -8.16 15.59
N GLY A 198 -8.23 -7.85 15.96
CA GLY A 198 -8.79 -6.50 15.83
C GLY A 198 -9.09 -6.08 14.38
N ILE A 199 -9.10 -7.03 13.43
CA ILE A 199 -9.36 -6.77 12.02
C ILE A 199 -10.87 -6.65 11.79
N LYS A 200 -11.31 -5.57 11.12
CA LYS A 200 -12.71 -5.36 10.77
C LYS A 200 -13.14 -6.25 9.62
N THR A 201 -14.29 -6.91 9.77
CA THR A 201 -14.77 -7.94 8.85
C THR A 201 -15.95 -7.44 8.03
N HIS A 202 -15.94 -7.66 6.72
CA HIS A 202 -17.03 -7.33 5.82
C HIS A 202 -17.59 -8.61 5.18
N ALA A 203 -18.91 -8.79 5.22
CA ALA A 203 -19.58 -9.80 4.44
C ALA A 203 -19.61 -9.37 2.97
N SER A 204 -18.75 -9.97 2.13
CA SER A 204 -18.67 -9.65 0.72
C SER A 204 -19.56 -10.56 -0.10
N VAL A 205 -20.47 -9.97 -0.89
CA VAL A 205 -21.37 -10.68 -1.79
C VAL A 205 -21.09 -10.30 -3.24
N ALA A 206 -20.98 -11.30 -4.09
CA ALA A 206 -20.72 -11.11 -5.51
C ALA A 206 -21.84 -11.61 -6.41
N LEU A 207 -21.93 -10.97 -7.57
CA LEU A 207 -22.71 -11.43 -8.71
C LEU A 207 -22.10 -10.85 -9.99
N MET A 208 -21.80 -11.73 -10.97
CA MET A 208 -21.08 -11.35 -12.20
C MET A 208 -21.89 -11.68 -13.48
N ASP A 209 -23.10 -12.19 -13.34
CA ASP A 209 -23.99 -12.47 -14.47
C ASP A 209 -24.90 -11.27 -14.73
N ARG A 210 -24.81 -10.71 -15.95
CA ARG A 210 -25.58 -9.52 -16.36
C ARG A 210 -27.09 -9.70 -16.27
N GLY A 211 -27.61 -10.87 -16.66
CA GLY A 211 -29.04 -11.14 -16.64
C GLY A 211 -29.58 -11.30 -15.23
N LEU A 212 -28.84 -12.00 -14.36
CA LEU A 212 -29.17 -12.13 -12.95
C LEU A 212 -29.08 -10.77 -12.22
N LEU A 213 -28.06 -9.95 -12.53
CA LEU A 213 -27.92 -8.60 -12.00
C LEU A 213 -29.11 -7.72 -12.40
N HIS A 214 -29.55 -7.75 -13.66
CA HIS A 214 -30.74 -7.04 -14.09
C HIS A 214 -31.97 -7.48 -13.29
N ASN A 215 -32.20 -8.79 -13.19
CA ASN A 215 -33.34 -9.33 -12.44
C ASN A 215 -33.32 -8.97 -10.95
N LEU A 216 -32.14 -8.99 -10.33
CA LEU A 216 -31.94 -8.57 -8.96
C LEU A 216 -32.21 -7.08 -8.76
N LEU A 217 -31.58 -6.25 -9.58
CA LEU A 217 -31.55 -4.79 -9.38
C LEU A 217 -32.86 -4.10 -9.80
N ALA A 218 -33.51 -4.56 -10.89
CA ALA A 218 -34.70 -3.94 -11.42
C ALA A 218 -35.96 -4.18 -10.56
N LYS A 219 -36.01 -5.28 -9.81
CA LYS A 219 -37.19 -5.70 -9.04
C LYS A 219 -37.05 -5.32 -7.55
N PRO A 220 -37.93 -4.47 -7.01
CA PRO A 220 -37.86 -4.05 -5.60
C PRO A 220 -37.88 -5.21 -4.60
N GLU A 221 -38.68 -6.24 -4.86
CA GLU A 221 -38.79 -7.43 -4.00
C GLU A 221 -37.50 -8.23 -3.91
N ASN A 222 -36.74 -8.32 -5.02
CA ASN A 222 -35.45 -9.01 -5.06
C ASN A 222 -34.36 -8.25 -4.31
N ARG A 223 -34.31 -6.92 -4.52
CA ARG A 223 -33.41 -6.04 -3.75
C ARG A 223 -33.70 -6.13 -2.25
N ALA A 224 -34.99 -6.02 -1.85
CA ALA A 224 -35.39 -6.10 -0.45
C ALA A 224 -35.01 -7.46 0.18
N ARG A 225 -35.15 -8.56 -0.57
CA ARG A 225 -34.79 -9.90 -0.10
C ARG A 225 -33.26 -10.01 0.13
N LEU A 226 -32.45 -9.54 -0.79
CA LEU A 226 -30.99 -9.56 -0.60
C LEU A 226 -30.58 -8.68 0.59
N ILE A 227 -31.14 -7.50 0.71
CA ILE A 227 -30.88 -6.58 1.84
C ILE A 227 -31.23 -7.27 3.16
N GLY A 228 -32.40 -7.90 3.28
CA GLY A 228 -32.79 -8.65 4.45
C GLY A 228 -31.81 -9.77 4.81
N ASN A 229 -31.42 -10.57 3.82
CA ASN A 229 -30.45 -11.66 4.00
C ASN A 229 -29.08 -11.15 4.46
N LEU A 230 -28.60 -10.00 3.94
CA LEU A 230 -27.34 -9.39 4.37
C LEU A 230 -27.41 -8.87 5.80
N LEU A 231 -28.50 -8.19 6.18
CA LEU A 231 -28.69 -7.73 7.55
C LEU A 231 -28.74 -8.88 8.56
N ASP A 232 -29.45 -9.96 8.22
CA ASP A 232 -29.49 -11.16 9.05
C ASP A 232 -28.11 -11.79 9.20
N LYS A 233 -27.33 -11.83 8.12
CA LYS A 233 -25.97 -12.38 8.10
C LYS A 233 -25.02 -11.53 8.95
N VAL A 234 -25.03 -10.21 8.79
CA VAL A 234 -24.24 -9.28 9.61
C VAL A 234 -24.56 -9.46 11.10
N LYS A 235 -25.82 -9.51 11.45
CA LYS A 235 -26.26 -9.68 12.84
C LYS A 235 -25.89 -11.05 13.41
N LYS A 236 -26.11 -12.11 12.66
CA LYS A 236 -25.91 -13.50 13.12
C LYS A 236 -24.45 -13.83 13.32
N ASP A 237 -23.60 -13.45 12.38
CA ASP A 237 -22.19 -13.83 12.34
C ASP A 237 -21.25 -12.70 12.81
N HIS A 238 -21.85 -11.56 13.25
CA HIS A 238 -21.14 -10.41 13.80
C HIS A 238 -20.10 -9.81 12.84
N TYR A 239 -20.47 -9.62 11.55
CA TYR A 239 -19.66 -8.83 10.64
C TYR A 239 -19.71 -7.35 11.01
N ASP A 240 -18.56 -6.67 10.84
CA ASP A 240 -18.49 -5.22 11.07
C ASP A 240 -19.09 -4.41 9.91
N GLY A 241 -19.14 -4.96 8.68
CA GLY A 241 -19.61 -4.27 7.49
C GLY A 241 -20.15 -5.21 6.40
N VAL A 242 -20.62 -4.60 5.31
CA VAL A 242 -21.03 -5.29 4.08
C VAL A 242 -20.18 -4.79 2.92
N ASP A 243 -19.80 -5.70 2.03
CA ASP A 243 -19.05 -5.39 0.80
C ASP A 243 -19.83 -5.89 -0.42
N ILE A 244 -19.96 -5.05 -1.45
CA ILE A 244 -20.65 -5.38 -2.71
C ILE A 244 -19.63 -5.51 -3.83
N ASP A 245 -19.55 -6.71 -4.41
CA ASP A 245 -18.67 -7.06 -5.52
C ASP A 245 -19.50 -7.49 -6.75
N PHE A 246 -20.29 -6.52 -7.28
CA PHE A 246 -21.11 -6.73 -8.47
C PHE A 246 -20.39 -6.25 -9.70
N GLU A 247 -20.12 -7.17 -10.63
CA GLU A 247 -19.42 -6.84 -11.87
C GLU A 247 -20.28 -7.06 -13.13
N PHE A 248 -19.90 -6.44 -14.24
CA PHE A 248 -20.57 -6.56 -15.54
C PHE A 248 -22.03 -6.09 -15.56
N ILE A 249 -22.41 -5.20 -14.65
CA ILE A 249 -23.76 -4.59 -14.62
C ILE A 249 -24.02 -3.90 -15.96
N ASP A 250 -25.21 -4.11 -16.55
CA ASP A 250 -25.60 -3.41 -17.76
C ASP A 250 -25.65 -1.89 -17.51
N PRO A 251 -25.05 -1.05 -18.37
CA PRO A 251 -25.12 0.40 -18.21
C PRO A 251 -26.56 0.95 -18.10
N ALA A 252 -27.56 0.29 -18.70
CA ALA A 252 -28.96 0.66 -18.57
C ALA A 252 -29.51 0.49 -17.14
N ASP A 253 -28.86 -0.33 -16.32
CA ASP A 253 -29.24 -0.61 -14.94
C ASP A 253 -28.59 0.33 -13.92
N ALA A 254 -27.81 1.33 -14.34
CA ALA A 254 -27.10 2.26 -13.46
C ALA A 254 -28.00 2.85 -12.35
N LYS A 255 -29.21 3.30 -12.74
CA LYS A 255 -30.21 3.83 -11.78
C LYS A 255 -30.66 2.82 -10.75
N TYR A 256 -30.80 1.54 -11.12
CA TYR A 256 -31.25 0.48 -10.23
C TYR A 256 -30.12 0.05 -9.28
N PHE A 257 -28.88 0.04 -9.78
CA PHE A 257 -27.72 -0.23 -8.93
C PHE A 257 -27.53 0.88 -7.89
N THR A 258 -27.57 2.14 -8.29
CA THR A 258 -27.52 3.27 -7.34
C THR A 258 -28.66 3.23 -6.33
N LEU A 259 -29.89 2.85 -6.76
CA LEU A 259 -31.03 2.71 -5.86
C LEU A 259 -30.80 1.57 -4.84
N PHE A 260 -30.34 0.40 -5.29
CA PHE A 260 -29.99 -0.72 -4.42
C PHE A 260 -28.97 -0.32 -3.35
N LEU A 261 -27.88 0.35 -3.72
CA LEU A 261 -26.86 0.81 -2.77
C LEU A 261 -27.45 1.77 -1.72
N ARG A 262 -28.33 2.67 -2.14
CA ARG A 262 -29.00 3.60 -1.22
C ARG A 262 -29.95 2.88 -0.25
N GLU A 263 -30.77 1.95 -0.76
CA GLU A 263 -31.65 1.11 0.05
C GLU A 263 -30.86 0.29 1.06
N LEU A 264 -29.76 -0.34 0.62
CA LEU A 264 -28.86 -1.13 1.47
C LEU A 264 -28.22 -0.24 2.56
N LYS A 265 -27.62 0.90 2.19
CA LYS A 265 -26.96 1.80 3.17
C LYS A 265 -27.96 2.34 4.17
N THR A 266 -29.17 2.68 3.75
CA THR A 266 -30.25 3.11 4.65
C THR A 266 -30.61 2.01 5.66
N SER A 267 -30.67 0.77 5.20
CA SER A 267 -31.01 -0.39 6.06
C SER A 267 -29.86 -0.78 7.01
N LEU A 268 -28.60 -0.60 6.60
CA LEU A 268 -27.42 -0.80 7.45
C LEU A 268 -27.31 0.27 8.55
N GLY A 269 -27.81 1.47 8.30
CA GLY A 269 -27.67 2.60 9.22
C GLY A 269 -26.25 3.18 9.25
N PRO A 270 -25.96 4.10 10.19
CA PRO A 270 -24.66 4.76 10.27
C PRO A 270 -23.53 3.86 10.81
N GLU A 271 -23.85 2.89 11.65
CA GLU A 271 -22.86 2.09 12.38
C GLU A 271 -22.24 0.97 11.56
N ILE A 272 -22.94 0.48 10.52
CA ILE A 272 -22.45 -0.62 9.68
C ILE A 272 -21.97 -0.04 8.35
N PRO A 273 -20.65 -0.03 8.10
CA PRO A 273 -20.10 0.49 6.88
C PRO A 273 -20.47 -0.36 5.66
N LEU A 274 -20.72 0.35 4.56
CA LEU A 274 -20.88 -0.22 3.23
C LEU A 274 -19.60 0.03 2.44
N SER A 275 -18.94 -1.04 2.00
CA SER A 275 -17.87 -1.02 1.01
C SER A 275 -18.34 -1.61 -0.32
N LEU A 276 -17.70 -1.23 -1.41
CA LEU A 276 -17.92 -1.89 -2.71
C LEU A 276 -16.69 -1.81 -3.60
N ALA A 277 -16.53 -2.83 -4.47
CA ALA A 277 -15.58 -2.82 -5.55
C ALA A 277 -16.16 -2.12 -6.79
N VAL A 278 -15.34 -1.28 -7.43
CA VAL A 278 -15.72 -0.59 -8.69
C VAL A 278 -14.61 -0.75 -9.73
N PRO A 279 -14.95 -0.83 -11.03
CA PRO A 279 -13.95 -0.85 -12.08
C PRO A 279 -13.08 0.40 -12.07
N ALA A 280 -11.80 0.25 -12.38
CA ALA A 280 -10.93 1.37 -12.67
C ALA A 280 -11.42 2.14 -13.90
N ARG A 281 -11.26 3.46 -13.88
CA ARG A 281 -11.58 4.32 -15.02
C ARG A 281 -10.64 5.51 -15.08
N THR A 282 -10.33 5.92 -16.28
CA THR A 282 -9.54 7.12 -16.58
C THR A 282 -10.38 8.13 -17.37
N ALA A 283 -9.88 9.35 -17.56
CA ALA A 283 -10.54 10.35 -18.39
C ALA A 283 -10.58 9.96 -19.88
N ALA A 284 -9.73 9.05 -20.32
CA ALA A 284 -9.70 8.54 -21.68
C ALA A 284 -10.82 7.55 -21.99
N ASP A 285 -11.37 6.89 -20.98
CA ASP A 285 -12.39 5.86 -21.14
C ASP A 285 -13.74 6.48 -21.51
N LYS A 286 -14.29 6.05 -22.66
CA LYS A 286 -15.57 6.56 -23.20
C LYS A 286 -16.68 5.50 -23.21
N TRP A 287 -16.38 4.27 -22.77
CA TRP A 287 -17.38 3.20 -22.71
C TRP A 287 -18.48 3.50 -21.67
N PRO A 288 -19.74 3.11 -21.96
CA PRO A 288 -20.83 3.26 -20.99
C PRO A 288 -20.58 2.42 -19.73
N THR A 289 -21.03 2.90 -18.58
CA THR A 289 -20.89 2.18 -17.32
C THR A 289 -22.14 2.32 -16.46
N ALA A 290 -22.45 1.28 -15.68
CA ALA A 290 -23.49 1.33 -14.66
C ALA A 290 -23.01 1.99 -13.34
N PHE A 291 -21.71 2.26 -13.22
CA PHE A 291 -21.13 2.81 -11.99
C PHE A 291 -21.21 4.35 -12.03
N GLU A 292 -22.21 4.90 -11.36
CA GLU A 292 -22.35 6.36 -11.18
C GLU A 292 -21.44 6.83 -10.04
N TYR A 293 -20.12 6.92 -10.27
CA TYR A 293 -19.07 7.08 -9.25
C TYR A 293 -19.35 8.19 -8.25
N GLU A 294 -19.85 9.35 -8.68
CA GLU A 294 -20.18 10.47 -7.78
C GLU A 294 -21.28 10.08 -6.79
N LYS A 295 -22.35 9.42 -7.28
CA LYS A 295 -23.44 8.95 -6.41
C LYS A 295 -22.99 7.82 -5.49
N ILE A 296 -22.16 6.91 -6.00
CA ILE A 296 -21.54 5.84 -5.22
C ILE A 296 -20.73 6.44 -4.07
N GLY A 297 -19.88 7.43 -4.33
CA GLY A 297 -19.09 8.11 -3.30
C GLY A 297 -19.92 8.82 -2.23
N GLN A 298 -21.13 9.28 -2.57
CA GLN A 298 -22.06 9.87 -1.61
C GLN A 298 -22.73 8.81 -0.71
N ILE A 299 -22.89 7.58 -1.20
CA ILE A 299 -23.62 6.51 -0.52
C ILE A 299 -22.69 5.63 0.31
N ALA A 300 -21.56 5.19 -0.29
CA ALA A 300 -20.63 4.26 0.31
C ALA A 300 -19.71 4.91 1.35
N ASP A 301 -19.26 4.12 2.31
CA ASP A 301 -18.26 4.51 3.30
C ASP A 301 -16.83 4.22 2.80
N MET A 302 -16.67 3.19 1.95
CA MET A 302 -15.42 2.82 1.31
C MET A 302 -15.66 2.35 -0.12
N VAL A 303 -14.77 2.76 -1.04
CA VAL A 303 -14.84 2.38 -2.45
C VAL A 303 -13.49 1.82 -2.88
N VAL A 304 -13.45 0.52 -3.14
CA VAL A 304 -12.27 -0.16 -3.67
C VAL A 304 -12.24 0.00 -5.18
N VAL A 305 -11.26 0.72 -5.69
CA VAL A 305 -11.05 0.87 -7.13
C VAL A 305 -10.18 -0.28 -7.61
N MET A 306 -10.71 -1.16 -8.45
CA MET A 306 -10.01 -2.31 -9.03
C MET A 306 -8.97 -1.84 -10.06
N ALA A 307 -7.84 -1.26 -9.58
CA ALA A 307 -6.80 -0.69 -10.43
C ALA A 307 -5.82 -1.78 -10.93
N TYR A 308 -6.38 -2.82 -11.53
CA TYR A 308 -5.67 -3.96 -12.10
C TYR A 308 -6.40 -4.50 -13.33
N ASP A 309 -5.85 -5.54 -13.94
CA ASP A 309 -6.32 -6.13 -15.20
C ASP A 309 -6.35 -5.12 -16.37
N TYR A 310 -5.36 -4.19 -16.40
CA TYR A 310 -5.07 -3.40 -17.59
C TYR A 310 -4.68 -4.31 -18.74
N SER A 311 -3.73 -5.22 -18.52
CA SER A 311 -3.52 -6.41 -19.34
C SER A 311 -4.09 -7.61 -18.59
N TYR A 312 -4.90 -8.41 -19.28
CA TYR A 312 -5.66 -9.52 -18.71
C TYR A 312 -5.59 -10.76 -19.62
N LYS A 313 -6.24 -11.85 -19.22
CA LYS A 313 -6.10 -13.18 -19.87
C LYS A 313 -6.27 -13.18 -21.38
N THR A 314 -7.12 -12.34 -21.94
CA THR A 314 -7.42 -12.31 -23.38
C THR A 314 -6.83 -11.09 -24.10
N SER A 315 -6.07 -10.25 -23.39
CA SER A 315 -5.32 -9.15 -24.00
C SER A 315 -3.97 -9.62 -24.56
N ALA A 316 -3.25 -8.72 -25.23
CA ALA A 316 -1.83 -8.90 -25.49
C ALA A 316 -1.04 -8.94 -24.14
N PRO A 317 0.13 -9.62 -24.10
CA PRO A 317 1.02 -9.60 -22.96
C PRO A 317 1.39 -8.18 -22.52
N GLY A 318 1.35 -7.93 -21.23
CA GLY A 318 1.68 -6.61 -20.67
C GLY A 318 1.44 -6.53 -19.15
N PRO A 319 1.78 -5.41 -18.52
CA PRO A 319 1.63 -5.21 -17.08
C PRO A 319 0.16 -5.26 -16.65
N VAL A 320 -0.11 -5.91 -15.52
CA VAL A 320 -1.47 -6.04 -14.96
C VAL A 320 -1.97 -4.71 -14.42
N ALA A 321 -1.08 -3.91 -13.82
CA ALA A 321 -1.39 -2.60 -13.26
C ALA A 321 -0.27 -1.58 -13.58
N PRO A 322 -0.18 -1.06 -14.83
CA PRO A 322 0.86 -0.09 -15.19
C PRO A 322 0.78 1.17 -14.33
N LEU A 323 1.91 1.63 -13.78
CA LEU A 323 1.97 2.72 -12.82
C LEU A 323 1.32 4.02 -13.33
N TRP A 324 1.57 4.37 -14.60
CA TRP A 324 0.98 5.55 -15.25
C TRP A 324 -0.55 5.48 -15.36
N TRP A 325 -1.09 4.27 -15.61
CA TRP A 325 -2.54 4.06 -15.70
C TRP A 325 -3.19 4.09 -14.31
N VAL A 326 -2.52 3.52 -13.30
CA VAL A 326 -2.94 3.63 -11.90
C VAL A 326 -3.00 5.10 -11.48
N GLU A 327 -1.99 5.92 -11.85
CA GLU A 327 -1.99 7.36 -11.55
C GLU A 327 -3.14 8.10 -12.24
N GLN A 328 -3.44 7.78 -13.52
CA GLN A 328 -4.59 8.34 -14.22
C GLN A 328 -5.93 7.91 -13.61
N THR A 329 -6.02 6.65 -13.16
CA THR A 329 -7.20 6.13 -12.45
C THR A 329 -7.42 6.90 -11.14
N ILE A 330 -6.39 7.07 -10.32
CA ILE A 330 -6.47 7.87 -9.10
C ILE A 330 -6.94 9.28 -9.39
N SER A 331 -6.37 9.94 -10.40
CA SER A 331 -6.74 11.29 -10.81
C SER A 331 -8.23 11.39 -11.18
N TYR A 332 -8.75 10.43 -11.94
CA TYR A 332 -10.15 10.37 -12.34
C TYR A 332 -11.07 10.13 -11.13
N MET A 333 -10.75 9.15 -10.30
CA MET A 333 -11.59 8.75 -9.16
C MET A 333 -11.65 9.81 -8.07
N THR A 334 -10.53 10.47 -7.76
CA THR A 334 -10.48 11.55 -6.78
C THR A 334 -11.21 12.84 -7.21
N ALA A 335 -11.51 12.99 -8.49
CA ALA A 335 -12.40 14.05 -8.98
C ALA A 335 -13.89 13.72 -8.80
N LYS A 336 -14.24 12.47 -8.41
CA LYS A 336 -15.61 11.96 -8.29
C LYS A 336 -15.99 11.55 -6.89
N ILE A 337 -15.03 11.07 -6.11
CA ILE A 337 -15.22 10.47 -4.78
C ILE A 337 -14.23 11.11 -3.83
N GLU A 338 -14.64 11.35 -2.59
CA GLU A 338 -13.78 11.82 -1.51
C GLU A 338 -12.59 10.87 -1.32
N ARG A 339 -11.38 11.44 -1.19
CA ARG A 339 -10.13 10.69 -1.17
C ARG A 339 -10.07 9.67 -0.02
N GLU A 340 -10.60 10.06 1.12
CA GLU A 340 -10.63 9.28 2.36
C GLU A 340 -11.50 8.02 2.26
N LYS A 341 -12.43 8.00 1.31
CA LYS A 341 -13.29 6.83 1.00
C LYS A 341 -12.69 5.91 -0.05
N LEU A 342 -11.70 6.38 -0.82
CA LEU A 342 -11.08 5.62 -1.90
C LEU A 342 -10.00 4.68 -1.37
N LEU A 343 -10.09 3.41 -1.74
CA LEU A 343 -9.06 2.40 -1.53
C LEU A 343 -8.51 1.96 -2.88
N LEU A 344 -7.20 2.06 -3.07
CA LEU A 344 -6.56 1.62 -4.31
C LEU A 344 -6.42 0.10 -4.32
N GLY A 345 -7.18 -0.58 -5.15
CA GLY A 345 -7.11 -2.03 -5.34
C GLY A 345 -5.86 -2.42 -6.12
N LEU A 346 -5.10 -3.35 -5.57
CA LEU A 346 -3.83 -3.83 -6.11
C LEU A 346 -3.88 -5.34 -6.31
N PRO A 347 -3.35 -5.87 -7.44
CA PRO A 347 -3.33 -7.31 -7.67
C PRO A 347 -2.18 -7.99 -6.91
N THR A 348 -2.42 -9.22 -6.47
CA THR A 348 -1.39 -10.10 -5.91
C THR A 348 -1.07 -11.24 -6.88
N TYR A 349 -1.27 -11.05 -8.17
CA TYR A 349 -1.10 -12.03 -9.23
C TYR A 349 -0.63 -11.36 -10.51
N GLY A 350 -0.31 -12.20 -11.47
CA GLY A 350 -0.03 -11.81 -12.85
C GLY A 350 -0.56 -12.85 -13.82
N TYR A 351 -0.08 -12.75 -15.05
CA TYR A 351 -0.45 -13.70 -16.09
C TYR A 351 0.79 -14.18 -16.85
N ASP A 352 0.67 -15.39 -17.41
CA ASP A 352 1.64 -16.04 -18.28
C ASP A 352 0.98 -16.26 -19.65
N TRP A 353 1.48 -15.55 -20.64
CA TRP A 353 1.01 -15.62 -22.03
C TRP A 353 2.00 -16.38 -22.88
N ALA A 354 1.48 -17.28 -23.74
CA ALA A 354 2.22 -17.88 -24.82
C ALA A 354 1.35 -17.96 -26.07
N ALA A 355 1.92 -17.67 -27.23
CA ALA A 355 1.17 -17.65 -28.48
C ALA A 355 0.52 -19.01 -28.76
N GLY A 356 -0.77 -19.02 -29.07
CA GLY A 356 -1.53 -20.24 -29.35
C GLY A 356 -1.90 -21.08 -28.12
N LEU A 357 -1.50 -20.67 -26.91
CA LEU A 357 -1.86 -21.32 -25.67
C LEU A 357 -2.82 -20.49 -24.84
N LYS A 358 -3.54 -21.18 -23.92
CA LYS A 358 -4.40 -20.48 -22.95
C LYS A 358 -3.55 -19.74 -21.93
N THR A 359 -3.76 -18.45 -21.80
CA THR A 359 -3.14 -17.63 -20.75
C THR A 359 -3.51 -18.15 -19.36
N THR A 360 -2.53 -18.27 -18.50
CA THR A 360 -2.73 -18.76 -17.12
C THR A 360 -2.43 -17.66 -16.10
N THR A 361 -3.13 -17.70 -14.98
CA THR A 361 -2.84 -16.83 -13.84
C THR A 361 -1.55 -17.29 -13.17
N VAL A 362 -0.69 -16.35 -12.81
CA VAL A 362 0.58 -16.58 -12.10
C VAL A 362 0.48 -15.96 -10.72
N THR A 363 0.45 -16.80 -9.70
CA THR A 363 0.60 -16.42 -8.29
C THR A 363 2.08 -16.44 -7.90
N ALA A 364 2.44 -15.95 -6.71
CA ALA A 364 3.82 -16.01 -6.24
C ALA A 364 4.34 -17.46 -6.14
N ASP A 365 3.52 -18.38 -5.65
CA ASP A 365 3.85 -19.82 -5.59
C ASP A 365 4.07 -20.40 -6.99
N LYS A 366 3.21 -20.04 -7.93
CA LYS A 366 3.37 -20.48 -9.32
C LYS A 366 4.64 -19.94 -9.95
N LEU A 367 4.97 -18.67 -9.71
CA LEU A 367 6.21 -18.07 -10.19
C LEU A 367 7.44 -18.76 -9.59
N ALA A 368 7.39 -19.09 -8.29
CA ALA A 368 8.47 -19.84 -7.62
C ALA A 368 8.68 -21.23 -8.26
N GLN A 369 7.61 -21.96 -8.56
CA GLN A 369 7.68 -23.24 -9.27
C GLN A 369 8.26 -23.09 -10.69
N LEU A 370 7.87 -22.04 -11.43
CA LEU A 370 8.39 -21.79 -12.77
C LEU A 370 9.88 -21.46 -12.73
N LYS A 371 10.35 -20.69 -11.75
CA LYS A 371 11.79 -20.38 -11.52
C LYS A 371 12.62 -21.63 -11.21
N GLN A 372 12.03 -22.63 -10.58
CA GLN A 372 12.70 -23.94 -10.34
C GLN A 372 12.73 -24.83 -11.58
N THR A 373 11.71 -24.72 -12.44
CA THR A 373 11.52 -25.61 -13.59
C THR A 373 12.20 -25.10 -14.85
N TYR A 374 12.24 -23.79 -15.05
CA TYR A 374 12.74 -23.14 -16.27
C TYR A 374 13.75 -22.04 -15.96
N LYS A 375 14.63 -21.76 -16.91
CA LYS A 375 15.50 -20.59 -16.85
C LYS A 375 14.70 -19.35 -17.26
N LEU A 376 14.26 -18.56 -16.29
CA LEU A 376 13.54 -17.32 -16.51
C LEU A 376 14.53 -16.17 -16.74
N ASN A 377 14.31 -15.40 -17.80
CA ASN A 377 14.97 -14.12 -18.03
C ASN A 377 14.10 -13.01 -17.38
N ALA A 378 14.56 -12.48 -16.26
CA ALA A 378 13.85 -11.47 -15.48
C ALA A 378 14.20 -10.05 -15.95
N GLY A 379 13.23 -9.15 -15.92
CA GLY A 379 13.40 -7.72 -16.13
C GLY A 379 12.40 -6.92 -15.34
N PHE A 380 12.62 -5.60 -15.26
CA PHE A 380 11.69 -4.65 -14.68
C PHE A 380 11.44 -3.51 -15.68
N ASP A 381 10.19 -3.28 -16.02
CA ASP A 381 9.78 -2.17 -16.89
C ASP A 381 9.59 -0.91 -16.03
N ILE A 382 10.56 -0.02 -16.05
CA ILE A 382 10.56 1.22 -15.24
C ILE A 382 9.37 2.11 -15.58
N LYS A 383 9.00 2.21 -16.87
CA LYS A 383 7.88 3.04 -17.31
C LYS A 383 6.54 2.55 -16.77
N ASN A 384 6.38 1.24 -16.75
CA ASN A 384 5.15 0.60 -16.25
C ASN A 384 5.22 0.29 -14.74
N GLY A 385 6.40 0.35 -14.12
CA GLY A 385 6.61 0.01 -12.72
C GLY A 385 6.22 -1.44 -12.43
N SER A 386 6.60 -2.37 -13.31
CA SER A 386 6.18 -3.78 -13.22
C SER A 386 7.29 -4.73 -13.60
N PRO A 387 7.49 -5.82 -12.85
CA PRO A 387 8.41 -6.90 -13.19
C PRO A 387 7.83 -7.77 -14.29
N PHE A 388 8.71 -8.33 -15.12
CA PHE A 388 8.36 -9.32 -16.13
C PHE A 388 9.41 -10.44 -16.21
N TYR A 389 8.99 -11.61 -16.74
CA TYR A 389 9.84 -12.76 -16.94
C TYR A 389 9.54 -13.38 -18.29
N ASN A 390 10.59 -13.79 -19.04
CA ASN A 390 10.45 -14.49 -20.28
C ASN A 390 11.12 -15.85 -20.18
N TYR A 391 10.54 -16.88 -20.79
CA TYR A 391 11.15 -18.23 -20.85
C TYR A 391 10.63 -19.04 -22.04
N TRP A 392 11.34 -20.11 -22.32
CA TRP A 392 10.90 -21.15 -23.27
C TRP A 392 10.50 -22.40 -22.49
N ASP A 393 9.33 -22.95 -22.77
CA ASP A 393 8.90 -24.19 -22.19
C ASP A 393 9.59 -25.39 -22.88
N LYS A 394 9.40 -26.59 -22.34
CA LYS A 394 9.99 -27.82 -22.89
C LYS A 394 9.47 -28.21 -24.28
N ASN A 395 8.38 -27.61 -24.75
CA ASN A 395 7.79 -27.85 -26.08
C ASN A 395 8.23 -26.76 -27.08
N GLY A 396 9.09 -25.82 -26.68
CA GLY A 396 9.57 -24.73 -27.53
C GLY A 396 8.61 -23.55 -27.65
N ASN A 397 7.65 -23.39 -26.76
CA ASN A 397 6.77 -22.22 -26.72
C ASN A 397 7.45 -21.10 -25.95
N PHE A 398 7.38 -19.87 -26.50
CA PHE A 398 7.87 -18.68 -25.82
C PHE A 398 6.78 -18.11 -24.92
N HIS A 399 7.13 -17.91 -23.65
CA HIS A 399 6.26 -17.40 -22.59
C HIS A 399 6.70 -16.01 -22.14
N GLN A 400 5.71 -15.16 -21.85
CA GLN A 400 5.88 -13.84 -21.24
C GLN A 400 5.00 -13.74 -19.99
N ILE A 401 5.66 -13.58 -18.84
CA ILE A 401 4.96 -13.36 -17.56
C ILE A 401 5.07 -11.89 -17.20
N TRP A 402 3.95 -11.29 -16.83
CA TRP A 402 3.89 -10.00 -16.14
C TRP A 402 3.16 -10.21 -14.83
N THR A 403 3.71 -9.66 -13.75
CA THR A 403 3.19 -9.85 -12.38
C THR A 403 3.49 -8.64 -11.52
N GLU A 404 3.28 -8.75 -10.23
CA GLU A 404 3.68 -7.77 -9.24
C GLU A 404 4.75 -8.34 -8.30
N ASP A 405 5.56 -7.45 -7.74
CA ASP A 405 6.53 -7.73 -6.69
C ASP A 405 6.51 -6.62 -5.63
N GLN A 406 7.37 -6.72 -4.65
CA GLN A 406 7.45 -5.74 -3.57
C GLN A 406 7.75 -4.32 -4.08
N GLU A 407 8.61 -4.16 -5.09
CA GLU A 407 8.97 -2.86 -5.65
C GLU A 407 7.78 -2.23 -6.40
N SER A 408 7.11 -3.00 -7.24
CA SER A 408 5.96 -2.55 -8.04
C SER A 408 4.75 -2.20 -7.18
N ILE A 409 4.46 -3.00 -6.15
CA ILE A 409 3.38 -2.73 -5.19
C ILE A 409 3.71 -1.51 -4.33
N LYS A 410 4.98 -1.38 -3.88
CA LYS A 410 5.43 -0.20 -3.14
C LYS A 410 5.22 1.10 -3.92
N ALA A 411 5.58 1.12 -5.20
CA ALA A 411 5.40 2.28 -6.05
C ALA A 411 3.91 2.71 -6.15
N LYS A 412 3.00 1.74 -6.27
CA LYS A 412 1.54 1.98 -6.31
C LYS A 412 0.99 2.41 -4.93
N TYR A 413 1.48 1.79 -3.86
CA TYR A 413 1.18 2.21 -2.49
C TYR A 413 1.59 3.68 -2.25
N ASP A 414 2.79 4.07 -2.68
CA ASP A 414 3.27 5.45 -2.55
C ASP A 414 2.39 6.44 -3.33
N LEU A 415 1.80 6.03 -4.46
CA LEU A 415 0.78 6.84 -5.16
C LEU A 415 -0.48 7.02 -4.31
N ALA A 416 -0.96 5.99 -3.62
CA ALA A 416 -2.11 6.10 -2.71
C ALA A 416 -1.83 7.08 -1.57
N VAL A 417 -0.65 6.97 -0.94
CA VAL A 417 -0.19 7.88 0.12
C VAL A 417 -0.07 9.32 -0.40
N LYS A 418 0.63 9.53 -1.52
CA LYS A 418 0.83 10.84 -2.16
C LYS A 418 -0.49 11.55 -2.45
N ASN A 419 -1.49 10.79 -2.88
CA ASN A 419 -2.82 11.32 -3.21
C ASN A 419 -3.77 11.37 -2.00
N LYS A 420 -3.31 10.99 -0.79
CA LYS A 420 -4.09 10.97 0.45
C LYS A 420 -5.37 10.13 0.33
N LEU A 421 -5.28 8.97 -0.30
CA LEU A 421 -6.39 8.04 -0.37
C LEU A 421 -6.68 7.44 1.02
N GLY A 422 -7.89 6.95 1.26
CA GLY A 422 -8.27 6.28 2.50
C GLY A 422 -7.49 4.99 2.77
N GLY A 423 -6.80 4.45 1.76
CA GLY A 423 -5.95 3.29 1.90
C GLY A 423 -5.73 2.53 0.60
N ILE A 424 -5.37 1.27 0.76
CA ILE A 424 -5.20 0.31 -0.33
C ILE A 424 -6.05 -0.93 -0.09
N SER A 425 -6.25 -1.70 -1.14
CA SER A 425 -6.87 -3.02 -1.06
C SER A 425 -6.07 -4.03 -1.87
N PHE A 426 -6.11 -5.30 -1.46
CA PHE A 426 -5.47 -6.40 -2.20
C PHE A 426 -6.49 -7.38 -2.76
N TRP A 427 -6.43 -7.63 -4.05
CA TRP A 427 -7.06 -8.75 -4.70
C TRP A 427 -5.99 -9.79 -5.07
N ARG A 428 -5.79 -10.84 -4.30
CA ARG A 428 -6.42 -11.25 -3.06
C ARG A 428 -5.41 -11.91 -2.13
N ILE A 429 -5.79 -12.21 -0.88
CA ILE A 429 -5.05 -13.13 -0.01
C ILE A 429 -5.15 -14.54 -0.58
N GLY A 430 -4.12 -15.37 -0.39
CA GLY A 430 -4.06 -16.77 -0.83
C GLY A 430 -3.36 -16.97 -2.17
N ASN A 431 -2.56 -16.01 -2.59
CA ASN A 431 -1.72 -16.09 -3.79
C ASN A 431 -0.22 -16.30 -3.47
N GLY A 432 0.13 -16.59 -2.21
CA GLY A 432 1.50 -16.83 -1.76
C GLY A 432 2.37 -15.56 -1.67
N CYS A 433 1.75 -14.39 -1.64
CA CYS A 433 2.44 -13.10 -1.75
C CYS A 433 2.85 -12.52 -0.40
N THR A 434 3.38 -13.32 0.53
CA THR A 434 3.76 -12.85 1.88
C THR A 434 4.69 -11.65 1.87
N ASP A 435 5.62 -11.56 0.92
CA ASP A 435 6.59 -10.46 0.84
C ASP A 435 5.94 -9.11 0.46
N LEU A 436 4.79 -9.13 -0.21
CA LEU A 436 4.09 -7.89 -0.59
C LEU A 436 3.55 -7.15 0.63
N TYR A 437 3.20 -7.85 1.68
CA TYR A 437 2.67 -7.25 2.90
C TYR A 437 3.75 -6.60 3.78
N ASN A 438 5.03 -6.93 3.56
CA ASN A 438 6.17 -6.34 4.29
C ASN A 438 6.37 -4.84 4.01
N ILE A 439 5.75 -4.30 2.95
CA ILE A 439 5.78 -2.87 2.65
C ILE A 439 4.78 -2.06 3.48
N LEU A 440 3.82 -2.75 4.11
CA LEU A 440 2.76 -2.11 4.87
C LEU A 440 3.30 -1.62 6.21
N PRO A 441 2.81 -0.48 6.72
CA PRO A 441 3.11 -0.08 8.08
C PRO A 441 2.48 -1.09 9.04
N VAL A 442 3.26 -1.51 10.03
CA VAL A 442 2.72 -2.29 11.15
C VAL A 442 1.73 -1.39 11.87
N GLN A 443 0.47 -1.74 11.80
CA GLN A 443 -0.59 -1.06 12.54
C GLN A 443 -0.63 -1.63 13.95
N ARG A 444 -0.16 -0.86 14.93
CA ARG A 444 -0.22 -1.20 16.35
C ARG A 444 -1.36 -0.46 17.02
#